data_0777bca4ef7977beb85dc6aeab17447a
#
_entry.id   0777bca4ef7977beb85dc6aeab17447a
#
_cell.length_a   1.000
_cell.length_b   1.000
_cell.length_c   1.000
_cell.angle_alpha   90.00
_cell.angle_beta   90.00
_cell.angle_gamma   90.00
#
_symmetry.space_group_name_H-M   'P 1'
#
loop_
_entity.id
_entity.type
_entity.pdbx_description
1 polymer ?
#
loop_
_entity_poly.entity_id
_entity_poly.type
_entity_poly.pdbx_seq_one_letter_code
_entity_poly.pdbx_strand_id
1 'polypeptide(L)'
;MKLSTRITSAVAANNPAPDRRPHSKTVIHGAQNILAMLLVAVMASGCGSMAMKQSKQTASVVDYLYSGQQPPEKIQQASITELNIPLRIGIAFVPGVADPQFGISVVEQIRWSTQIKAAFERYPFVGNLEVIPTAYLKSGGGFDNLRQIATLFNLEVIALLSYDQIQFSEPNKLSLMYWTGIGAYLIPGDQYDIHTVLEATVFDVQTRKLLFRAPGTSTVKGSATWIGFSDSSRQARAEGFAKALQQLIPNVDAALQAFRKQAQDDPAIKLSLPAGYDPNALRRLRRENAAR
;
A
#
# COMPACT_ATOMS: atom_id res chain seq x y z
N MET A 1 -18.00 -81.74 67.77
CA MET A 1 -18.16 -81.86 69.28
C MET A 1 -18.89 -80.57 69.71
N LYS A 2 -20.09 -80.83 70.28
CA LYS A 2 -20.85 -80.01 71.23
C LYS A 2 -21.21 -78.55 70.89
N LEU A 3 -22.44 -78.31 70.63
CA LEU A 3 -23.56 -77.90 71.57
C LEU A 3 -23.43 -76.40 71.87
N SER A 4 -24.38 -75.52 71.88
CA SER A 4 -25.79 -75.60 72.28
C SER A 4 -26.37 -74.21 72.22
N THR A 5 -27.53 -74.04 71.64
CA THR A 5 -28.81 -73.68 72.29
C THR A 5 -28.95 -72.22 72.84
N ARG A 6 -29.94 -71.56 72.40
CA ARG A 6 -31.23 -71.05 72.92
C ARG A 6 -31.31 -69.51 72.98
N ILE A 7 -32.34 -69.05 72.38
CA ILE A 7 -33.72 -68.67 72.79
C ILE A 7 -33.73 -67.22 73.32
N THR A 8 -34.47 -66.36 72.86
CA THR A 8 -35.82 -65.86 72.90
C THR A 8 -35.90 -64.32 72.75
N SER A 9 -36.91 -63.99 72.14
CA SER A 9 -38.05 -63.05 72.30
C SER A 9 -37.94 -61.64 71.82
N ALA A 10 -38.84 -61.44 70.96
CA ALA A 10 -39.64 -60.30 70.55
C ALA A 10 -39.57 -59.00 71.41
N VAL A 11 -39.38 -57.85 70.71
CA VAL A 11 -40.17 -56.66 71.02
C VAL A 11 -40.30 -55.86 69.69
N ALA A 12 -41.51 -55.55 69.32
CA ALA A 12 -41.88 -54.66 68.25
C ALA A 12 -41.51 -53.19 68.57
N ALA A 13 -40.91 -52.51 67.69
CA ALA A 13 -40.82 -51.06 67.77
C ALA A 13 -40.80 -50.46 66.36
N ASN A 14 -41.85 -49.88 66.00
CA ASN A 14 -42.17 -48.69 65.18
C ASN A 14 -41.02 -48.09 64.43
N ASN A 15 -41.04 -48.23 63.11
CA ASN A 15 -40.13 -47.57 62.22
C ASN A 15 -40.89 -46.44 61.43
N PRO A 16 -40.59 -45.14 61.62
CA PRO A 16 -41.20 -44.12 60.81
C PRO A 16 -40.56 -44.12 59.44
N ALA A 17 -41.36 -43.96 58.38
CA ALA A 17 -40.98 -43.89 56.97
C ALA A 17 -39.99 -42.74 56.69
N PRO A 18 -39.02 -42.90 55.79
CA PRO A 18 -38.12 -41.81 55.38
C PRO A 18 -38.88 -40.80 54.55
N ASP A 19 -38.87 -39.54 55.00
CA ASP A 19 -39.35 -38.31 54.32
C ASP A 19 -38.60 -38.12 53.02
N ARG A 20 -39.26 -38.38 51.92
CA ARG A 20 -38.74 -38.06 50.57
C ARG A 20 -38.91 -36.58 50.30
N ARG A 21 -37.91 -35.74 50.63
CA ARG A 21 -37.85 -34.36 50.20
C ARG A 21 -37.26 -34.27 48.77
N PRO A 22 -37.85 -33.48 47.93
CA PRO A 22 -37.36 -33.35 46.56
C PRO A 22 -36.09 -32.43 46.47
N HIS A 23 -34.93 -33.07 46.34
CA HIS A 23 -33.64 -32.35 46.12
C HIS A 23 -33.44 -31.80 44.70
N SER A 24 -34.50 -31.68 43.86
CA SER A 24 -34.33 -31.34 42.44
C SER A 24 -34.19 -29.85 42.14
N LYS A 25 -34.70 -28.95 43.01
CA LYS A 25 -34.66 -27.51 42.72
C LYS A 25 -33.31 -26.87 43.00
N THR A 26 -32.54 -27.34 43.96
CA THR A 26 -31.24 -26.76 44.33
C THR A 26 -30.15 -27.08 43.30
N VAL A 27 -30.20 -28.22 42.63
CA VAL A 27 -29.23 -28.64 41.61
C VAL A 27 -29.41 -27.83 40.33
N ILE A 28 -30.66 -27.50 39.96
CA ILE A 28 -30.98 -26.72 38.75
C ILE A 28 -30.48 -25.27 38.88
N HIS A 29 -30.64 -24.66 40.06
CA HIS A 29 -30.15 -23.29 40.31
C HIS A 29 -28.61 -23.22 40.35
N GLY A 30 -27.95 -24.27 40.87
CA GLY A 30 -26.50 -24.39 40.84
C GLY A 30 -25.93 -24.48 39.42
N ALA A 31 -26.55 -25.29 38.56
CA ALA A 31 -26.16 -25.43 37.16
C ALA A 31 -26.38 -24.12 36.34
N GLN A 32 -27.49 -23.40 36.59
CA GLN A 32 -27.76 -22.12 35.97
C GLN A 32 -26.75 -21.02 36.37
N ASN A 33 -26.37 -20.98 37.63
CA ASN A 33 -25.38 -20.03 38.13
C ASN A 33 -23.96 -20.32 37.59
N ILE A 34 -23.59 -21.58 37.44
CA ILE A 34 -22.31 -22.00 36.86
C ILE A 34 -22.28 -21.64 35.35
N LEU A 35 -23.39 -21.89 34.64
CA LEU A 35 -23.50 -21.51 33.22
C LEU A 35 -23.46 -20.00 33.03
N ALA A 36 -24.12 -19.22 33.89
CA ALA A 36 -24.06 -17.76 33.87
C ALA A 36 -22.67 -17.24 34.20
N MET A 37 -21.96 -17.84 35.16
CA MET A 37 -20.57 -17.48 35.48
C MET A 37 -19.60 -17.83 34.37
N LEU A 38 -19.78 -18.96 33.69
CA LEU A 38 -19.00 -19.34 32.50
C LEU A 38 -19.25 -18.39 31.34
N LEU A 39 -20.49 -17.94 31.13
CA LEU A 39 -20.85 -16.98 30.09
C LEU A 39 -20.22 -15.63 30.38
N VAL A 40 -20.21 -15.17 31.62
CA VAL A 40 -19.54 -13.90 32.05
C VAL A 40 -18.02 -14.02 31.93
N ALA A 41 -17.44 -15.17 32.27
CA ALA A 41 -16.00 -15.41 32.11
C ALA A 41 -15.57 -15.43 30.64
N VAL A 42 -16.38 -15.99 29.73
CA VAL A 42 -16.13 -15.93 28.26
C VAL A 42 -16.27 -14.51 27.73
N MET A 43 -17.23 -13.72 28.23
CA MET A 43 -17.36 -12.30 27.86
C MET A 43 -16.23 -11.45 28.41
N ALA A 44 -15.68 -11.74 29.59
CA ALA A 44 -14.56 -11.03 30.19
C ALA A 44 -13.21 -11.35 29.53
N SER A 45 -13.03 -12.56 29.00
CA SER A 45 -11.83 -12.94 28.23
C SER A 45 -11.81 -12.40 26.80
N GLY A 46 -12.93 -11.85 26.32
CA GLY A 46 -13.08 -11.25 24.98
C GLY A 46 -12.52 -9.83 24.80
N CYS A 47 -11.87 -9.23 25.82
CA CYS A 47 -11.08 -7.99 25.64
C CYS A 47 -9.75 -8.27 24.93
N GLY A 48 -9.79 -9.01 23.80
CA GLY A 48 -8.73 -8.99 22.79
C GLY A 48 -8.62 -7.58 22.26
N SER A 49 -7.46 -6.99 22.38
CA SER A 49 -7.14 -5.64 21.94
C SER A 49 -7.77 -5.34 20.57
N MET A 50 -8.73 -4.42 20.52
CA MET A 50 -9.16 -3.76 19.29
C MET A 50 -8.00 -2.88 18.78
N ALA A 51 -6.89 -3.53 18.40
CA ALA A 51 -5.72 -2.83 17.93
C ALA A 51 -5.98 -2.33 16.51
N MET A 52 -5.73 -1.06 16.29
CA MET A 52 -5.66 -0.49 14.96
C MET A 52 -4.66 -1.29 14.13
N LYS A 53 -5.11 -1.87 13.03
CA LYS A 53 -4.25 -2.59 12.11
C LYS A 53 -3.75 -1.63 11.05
N GLN A 54 -2.43 -1.53 10.94
CA GLN A 54 -1.77 -0.74 9.91
C GLN A 54 -1.13 -1.68 8.89
N SER A 55 -1.36 -1.42 7.62
CA SER A 55 -0.60 -2.03 6.52
C SER A 55 0.08 -0.93 5.71
N LYS A 56 1.31 -1.20 5.29
CA LYS A 56 2.13 -0.25 4.53
C LYS A 56 2.74 -0.92 3.33
N GLN A 57 2.74 -0.22 2.20
CA GLN A 57 3.52 -0.56 1.02
C GLN A 57 4.30 0.67 0.58
N THR A 58 5.57 0.49 0.25
CA THR A 58 6.46 1.59 -0.09
C THR A 58 7.46 1.19 -1.17
N ALA A 59 7.77 2.13 -2.03
CA ALA A 59 8.88 2.07 -2.97
C ALA A 59 9.59 3.40 -2.93
N SER A 60 10.78 3.43 -2.37
CA SER A 60 11.55 4.65 -2.11
C SER A 60 12.64 4.85 -3.14
N VAL A 61 12.72 6.04 -3.74
CA VAL A 61 13.82 6.43 -4.63
C VAL A 61 15.15 6.43 -3.87
N VAL A 62 15.15 6.86 -2.61
CA VAL A 62 16.38 6.91 -1.80
C VAL A 62 16.90 5.50 -1.54
N ASP A 63 16.02 4.57 -1.16
CA ASP A 63 16.42 3.17 -0.92
C ASP A 63 16.90 2.48 -2.21
N TYR A 64 16.33 2.84 -3.35
CA TYR A 64 16.77 2.33 -4.64
C TYR A 64 18.14 2.88 -5.04
N LEU A 65 18.36 4.20 -4.88
CA LEU A 65 19.59 4.86 -5.32
C LEU A 65 20.77 4.66 -4.36
N TYR A 66 20.50 4.53 -3.06
CA TYR A 66 21.52 4.49 -2.00
C TYR A 66 21.30 3.31 -1.06
N SER A 67 21.08 2.12 -1.62
CA SER A 67 20.97 0.90 -0.83
C SER A 67 22.34 0.50 -0.28
N GLY A 68 22.55 0.72 0.99
CA GLY A 68 23.75 0.31 1.70
C GLY A 68 24.47 1.47 2.35
N GLN A 69 25.24 1.16 3.38
CA GLN A 69 25.90 2.09 4.31
C GLN A 69 27.06 2.91 3.72
N GLN A 70 27.16 3.04 2.42
CA GLN A 70 28.15 3.95 1.84
C GLN A 70 27.57 5.35 1.79
N PRO A 71 28.20 6.32 2.49
CA PRO A 71 27.89 7.72 2.23
C PRO A 71 28.09 8.01 0.75
N PRO A 72 27.28 8.91 0.16
CA PRO A 72 27.45 9.26 -1.23
C PRO A 72 28.93 9.61 -1.43
N GLU A 73 29.59 8.86 -2.30
CA GLU A 73 30.95 9.12 -2.71
C GLU A 73 31.05 10.63 -3.01
N LYS A 74 32.06 11.27 -2.43
CA LYS A 74 32.25 12.73 -2.44
C LYS A 74 31.65 13.31 -3.71
N ILE A 75 30.62 14.17 -3.57
CA ILE A 75 29.94 14.84 -4.68
C ILE A 75 31.06 15.36 -5.58
N GLN A 76 31.31 14.64 -6.67
CA GLN A 76 32.29 15.06 -7.64
C GLN A 76 31.84 16.44 -8.13
N GLN A 77 32.80 17.33 -8.21
CA GLN A 77 32.67 18.73 -8.61
C GLN A 77 31.54 18.95 -9.61
N ALA A 78 30.79 20.03 -9.40
CA ALA A 78 29.62 20.41 -10.18
C ALA A 78 29.78 20.12 -11.67
N SER A 79 29.40 18.94 -12.11
CA SER A 79 29.38 18.61 -13.52
C SER A 79 28.26 19.41 -14.18
N ILE A 80 28.58 20.09 -15.28
CA ILE A 80 27.58 20.76 -16.09
C ILE A 80 26.62 19.70 -16.63
N THR A 81 25.34 19.85 -16.34
CA THR A 81 24.29 19.00 -16.92
C THR A 81 24.02 19.45 -18.35
N GLU A 82 24.34 18.63 -19.32
CA GLU A 82 24.08 18.90 -20.73
C GLU A 82 22.85 18.14 -21.20
N LEU A 83 21.78 18.85 -21.54
CA LEU A 83 20.51 18.29 -21.98
C LEU A 83 20.35 18.49 -23.49
N ASN A 84 20.34 17.38 -24.23
CA ASN A 84 20.22 17.43 -25.70
C ASN A 84 18.73 17.40 -26.08
N ILE A 85 18.23 18.48 -26.63
CA ILE A 85 16.85 18.59 -27.08
C ILE A 85 16.74 18.07 -28.52
N PRO A 86 15.81 17.17 -28.85
CA PRO A 86 14.73 16.65 -28.01
C PRO A 86 15.18 15.51 -27.05
N LEU A 87 14.74 15.57 -25.80
CA LEU A 87 15.14 14.67 -24.73
C LEU A 87 14.64 13.24 -24.94
N ARG A 88 15.46 12.27 -24.61
CA ARG A 88 15.12 10.85 -24.51
C ARG A 88 14.92 10.49 -23.03
N ILE A 89 13.67 10.23 -22.67
CA ILE A 89 13.24 10.11 -21.27
C ILE A 89 12.73 8.70 -21.00
N GLY A 90 13.19 8.08 -19.91
CA GLY A 90 12.61 6.85 -19.36
C GLY A 90 11.67 7.15 -18.22
N ILE A 91 10.57 6.41 -18.11
CA ILE A 91 9.70 6.41 -16.92
C ILE A 91 9.72 5.01 -16.33
N ALA A 92 10.00 4.89 -15.03
CA ALA A 92 10.03 3.62 -14.33
C ALA A 92 9.49 3.75 -12.91
N PHE A 93 8.71 2.76 -12.46
CA PHE A 93 8.46 2.58 -11.03
C PHE A 93 9.70 1.98 -10.35
N VAL A 94 10.13 2.57 -9.23
CA VAL A 94 11.20 1.95 -8.44
C VAL A 94 10.70 0.66 -7.78
N PRO A 95 11.59 -0.36 -7.63
CA PRO A 95 11.25 -1.56 -6.91
C PRO A 95 10.85 -1.23 -5.47
N GLY A 96 9.73 -1.77 -5.04
CA GLY A 96 9.23 -1.56 -3.68
C GLY A 96 9.26 -2.83 -2.86
N VAL A 97 9.23 -2.65 -1.55
CA VAL A 97 8.92 -3.72 -0.60
C VAL A 97 7.42 -3.66 -0.35
N ALA A 98 6.69 -4.62 -0.88
CA ALA A 98 5.26 -4.71 -0.66
C ALA A 98 4.91 -6.14 -0.22
N ASP A 99 3.95 -6.24 0.70
CA ASP A 99 3.26 -7.50 0.90
C ASP A 99 2.62 -7.91 -0.44
N PRO A 100 2.76 -9.16 -0.89
CA PRO A 100 2.16 -9.63 -2.14
C PRO A 100 0.67 -9.33 -2.29
N GLN A 101 -0.04 -9.19 -1.17
CA GLN A 101 -1.46 -8.85 -1.15
C GLN A 101 -1.75 -7.36 -1.34
N PHE A 102 -0.76 -6.48 -1.16
CA PHE A 102 -0.92 -5.03 -1.15
C PHE A 102 -0.15 -4.31 -2.25
N GLY A 103 0.76 -5.00 -2.94
CA GLY A 103 1.59 -4.38 -3.98
C GLY A 103 0.80 -3.91 -5.21
N ILE A 104 1.33 -2.89 -5.88
CA ILE A 104 0.82 -2.44 -7.18
C ILE A 104 1.19 -3.51 -8.21
N SER A 105 0.20 -3.99 -8.96
CA SER A 105 0.45 -4.96 -10.03
C SER A 105 1.29 -4.34 -11.16
N VAL A 106 2.10 -5.16 -11.83
CA VAL A 106 2.91 -4.73 -12.98
C VAL A 106 2.02 -4.13 -14.08
N VAL A 107 0.81 -4.66 -14.27
CA VAL A 107 -0.15 -4.15 -15.26
C VAL A 107 -0.59 -2.73 -14.91
N GLU A 108 -0.85 -2.44 -13.64
CA GLU A 108 -1.21 -1.10 -13.20
C GLU A 108 -0.02 -0.13 -13.30
N GLN A 109 1.18 -0.56 -12.95
CA GLN A 109 2.38 0.25 -13.14
C GLN A 109 2.57 0.67 -14.60
N ILE A 110 2.43 -0.28 -15.55
CA ILE A 110 2.50 0.00 -16.98
C ILE A 110 1.39 0.95 -17.40
N ARG A 111 0.14 0.70 -16.98
CA ARG A 111 -0.99 1.56 -17.31
C ARG A 111 -0.80 3.00 -16.85
N TRP A 112 -0.33 3.22 -15.62
CA TRP A 112 -0.10 4.55 -15.08
C TRP A 112 1.10 5.24 -15.72
N SER A 113 2.19 4.50 -15.95
CA SER A 113 3.34 5.03 -16.70
C SER A 113 2.93 5.46 -18.12
N THR A 114 2.04 4.71 -18.77
CA THR A 114 1.50 5.06 -20.09
C THR A 114 0.63 6.32 -20.05
N GLN A 115 -0.15 6.54 -18.99
CA GLN A 115 -0.91 7.78 -18.81
C GLN A 115 0.01 8.99 -18.63
N ILE A 116 1.09 8.85 -17.84
CA ILE A 116 2.10 9.89 -17.69
C ILE A 116 2.78 10.15 -19.04
N LYS A 117 3.19 9.10 -19.74
CA LYS A 117 3.77 9.20 -21.09
C LYS A 117 2.89 10.02 -22.01
N ALA A 118 1.61 9.68 -22.14
CA ALA A 118 0.64 10.39 -23.00
C ALA A 118 0.50 11.88 -22.62
N ALA A 119 0.59 12.23 -21.33
CA ALA A 119 0.52 13.60 -20.87
C ALA A 119 1.75 14.44 -21.28
N PHE A 120 2.93 13.82 -21.39
CA PHE A 120 4.20 14.54 -21.59
C PHE A 120 4.79 14.39 -23.00
N GLU A 121 4.42 13.40 -23.80
CA GLU A 121 4.84 13.30 -25.21
C GLU A 121 4.44 14.48 -26.09
N ARG A 122 3.42 15.23 -25.68
CA ARG A 122 2.94 16.42 -26.41
C ARG A 122 3.96 17.57 -26.44
N TYR A 123 4.94 17.56 -25.54
CA TYR A 123 5.93 18.64 -25.50
C TYR A 123 6.97 18.51 -26.61
N PRO A 124 7.28 19.59 -27.35
CA PRO A 124 8.19 19.53 -28.49
C PRO A 124 9.64 19.21 -28.10
N PHE A 125 10.04 19.52 -26.87
CA PHE A 125 11.38 19.21 -26.36
C PHE A 125 11.52 17.76 -25.85
N VAL A 126 10.45 16.98 -25.80
CA VAL A 126 10.47 15.54 -25.51
C VAL A 126 10.59 14.81 -26.84
N GLY A 127 11.69 14.13 -27.10
CA GLY A 127 11.93 13.36 -28.32
C GLY A 127 11.29 11.98 -28.26
N ASN A 128 11.73 11.19 -27.33
CA ASN A 128 11.18 9.86 -27.03
C ASN A 128 10.91 9.73 -25.55
N LEU A 129 9.80 9.12 -25.21
CA LEU A 129 9.45 8.82 -23.83
C LEU A 129 9.12 7.32 -23.73
N GLU A 130 9.99 6.56 -23.05
CA GLU A 130 9.93 5.12 -22.94
C GLU A 130 9.44 4.68 -21.56
N VAL A 131 8.50 3.73 -21.52
CA VAL A 131 8.07 3.10 -20.27
C VAL A 131 8.97 1.90 -19.99
N ILE A 132 9.74 1.98 -18.92
CA ILE A 132 10.69 0.95 -18.53
C ILE A 132 10.01 0.03 -17.50
N PRO A 133 9.85 -1.26 -17.79
CA PRO A 133 9.32 -2.21 -16.82
C PRO A 133 10.21 -2.29 -15.56
N THR A 134 9.57 -2.34 -14.40
CA THR A 134 10.27 -2.42 -13.09
C THR A 134 11.24 -3.60 -12.98
N ALA A 135 11.02 -4.67 -13.77
CA ALA A 135 11.92 -5.83 -13.82
C ALA A 135 13.36 -5.48 -14.26
N TYR A 136 13.59 -4.37 -14.95
CA TYR A 136 14.94 -3.90 -15.31
C TYR A 136 15.63 -3.16 -14.16
N LEU A 137 14.86 -2.71 -13.17
CA LEU A 137 15.40 -2.02 -12.01
C LEU A 137 15.73 -3.05 -10.92
N LYS A 138 17.00 -3.20 -10.61
CA LYS A 138 17.44 -4.08 -9.53
C LYS A 138 17.18 -3.38 -8.19
N SER A 139 16.60 -4.08 -7.22
CA SER A 139 16.47 -3.53 -5.86
C SER A 139 17.85 -3.08 -5.36
N GLY A 140 17.97 -1.83 -4.97
CA GLY A 140 19.25 -1.25 -4.55
C GLY A 140 20.31 -1.10 -5.65
N GLY A 141 19.89 -1.11 -6.91
CA GLY A 141 20.82 -1.07 -8.05
C GLY A 141 21.50 0.28 -8.29
N GLY A 142 20.99 1.34 -7.67
CA GLY A 142 21.58 2.66 -7.68
C GLY A 142 21.74 3.29 -9.06
N PHE A 143 22.58 4.30 -9.12
CA PHE A 143 22.88 5.01 -10.38
C PHE A 143 23.59 4.12 -11.40
N ASP A 144 24.30 3.07 -10.98
CA ASP A 144 24.98 2.16 -11.92
C ASP A 144 23.94 1.34 -12.69
N ASN A 145 22.88 0.87 -12.04
CA ASN A 145 21.76 0.20 -12.73
C ASN A 145 21.02 1.19 -13.65
N LEU A 146 20.78 2.45 -13.20
CA LEU A 146 20.18 3.48 -14.06
C LEU A 146 21.00 3.72 -15.32
N ARG A 147 22.33 3.75 -15.22
CA ARG A 147 23.21 3.91 -16.37
C ARG A 147 23.13 2.76 -17.36
N GLN A 148 23.05 1.50 -16.84
CA GLN A 148 22.83 0.32 -17.67
C GLN A 148 21.51 0.41 -18.44
N ILE A 149 20.42 0.80 -17.76
CA ILE A 149 19.11 0.99 -18.37
C ILE A 149 19.15 2.10 -19.40
N ALA A 150 19.74 3.24 -19.07
CA ALA A 150 19.86 4.38 -19.97
C ALA A 150 20.63 4.00 -21.24
N THR A 151 21.68 3.22 -21.14
CA THR A 151 22.42 2.71 -22.30
C THR A 151 21.55 1.74 -23.13
N LEU A 152 20.86 0.82 -22.49
CA LEU A 152 20.02 -0.20 -23.15
C LEU A 152 18.87 0.46 -23.94
N PHE A 153 18.20 1.44 -23.35
CA PHE A 153 17.04 2.12 -23.94
C PHE A 153 17.39 3.46 -24.62
N ASN A 154 18.68 3.80 -24.70
CA ASN A 154 19.17 5.05 -25.27
C ASN A 154 18.53 6.30 -24.66
N LEU A 155 18.61 6.42 -23.32
CA LEU A 155 18.00 7.49 -22.53
C LEU A 155 19.06 8.46 -22.00
N GLU A 156 18.65 9.70 -21.79
CA GLU A 156 19.45 10.75 -21.14
C GLU A 156 18.88 11.08 -19.75
N VAL A 157 17.57 11.07 -19.64
CA VAL A 157 16.84 11.44 -18.44
C VAL A 157 15.96 10.28 -17.98
N ILE A 158 15.87 10.04 -16.67
CA ILE A 158 14.97 9.05 -16.10
C ILE A 158 14.06 9.70 -15.06
N ALA A 159 12.76 9.49 -15.22
CA ALA A 159 11.73 9.80 -14.23
C ALA A 159 11.46 8.54 -13.40
N LEU A 160 11.87 8.53 -12.15
CA LEU A 160 11.59 7.47 -11.19
C LEU A 160 10.29 7.77 -10.45
N LEU A 161 9.36 6.82 -10.49
CA LEU A 161 8.09 6.88 -9.78
C LEU A 161 8.21 6.09 -8.48
N SER A 162 8.13 6.77 -7.37
CA SER A 162 8.06 6.19 -6.03
C SER A 162 6.66 6.30 -5.46
N TYR A 163 6.34 5.45 -4.50
CA TYR A 163 5.07 5.50 -3.82
C TYR A 163 5.17 5.11 -2.35
N ASP A 164 4.28 5.68 -1.56
CA ASP A 164 4.01 5.26 -0.19
C ASP A 164 2.50 5.24 0.01
N GLN A 165 1.98 4.09 0.43
CA GLN A 165 0.57 3.94 0.75
C GLN A 165 0.41 3.28 2.10
N ILE A 166 -0.30 3.97 2.99
CA ILE A 166 -0.59 3.51 4.35
C ILE A 166 -2.09 3.35 4.46
N GLN A 167 -2.51 2.18 4.93
CA GLN A 167 -3.89 1.89 5.27
C GLN A 167 -3.99 1.74 6.79
N PHE A 168 -4.85 2.52 7.40
CA PHE A 168 -5.32 2.35 8.78
C PHE A 168 -6.67 1.65 8.75
N SER A 169 -6.84 0.64 9.60
CA SER A 169 -8.09 -0.11 9.71
C SER A 169 -8.50 -0.18 11.17
N GLU A 170 -9.71 0.32 11.44
CA GLU A 170 -10.26 0.36 12.80
C GLU A 170 -11.60 -0.37 12.83
N PRO A 171 -11.81 -1.29 13.80
CA PRO A 171 -13.13 -1.85 14.02
C PRO A 171 -14.04 -0.79 14.63
N ASN A 172 -15.24 -0.64 14.06
CA ASN A 172 -16.27 0.24 14.64
C ASN A 172 -16.96 -0.45 15.82
N LYS A 173 -17.58 0.32 16.70
CA LYS A 173 -18.41 -0.19 17.81
C LYS A 173 -19.52 -1.14 17.34
N LEU A 174 -19.97 -1.01 16.10
CA LEU A 174 -20.94 -1.88 15.45
C LEU A 174 -20.37 -3.28 15.10
N SER A 175 -19.05 -3.47 15.13
CA SER A 175 -18.40 -4.78 14.91
C SER A 175 -18.83 -5.80 15.96
N LEU A 176 -19.28 -5.36 17.16
CA LEU A 176 -19.85 -6.24 18.17
C LEU A 176 -21.07 -7.02 17.67
N MET A 177 -21.81 -6.49 16.69
CA MET A 177 -22.96 -7.17 16.10
C MET A 177 -22.58 -8.30 15.15
N TYR A 178 -21.30 -8.46 14.81
CA TYR A 178 -20.80 -9.59 14.02
C TYR A 178 -21.04 -10.94 14.72
N TRP A 179 -21.14 -10.94 16.04
CA TRP A 179 -21.49 -12.12 16.83
C TRP A 179 -22.86 -12.72 16.51
N THR A 180 -23.75 -11.95 15.90
CA THR A 180 -25.07 -12.45 15.46
C THR A 180 -25.00 -13.28 14.17
N GLY A 181 -23.83 -13.39 13.53
CA GLY A 181 -23.65 -14.06 12.25
C GLY A 181 -24.23 -13.25 11.06
N ILE A 182 -25.43 -12.71 11.21
CA ILE A 182 -26.07 -11.86 10.20
C ILE A 182 -25.40 -10.49 10.13
N GLY A 183 -24.96 -9.95 11.26
CA GLY A 183 -24.27 -8.66 11.34
C GLY A 183 -23.00 -8.60 10.52
N ALA A 184 -22.28 -9.72 10.39
CA ALA A 184 -21.05 -9.81 9.59
C ALA A 184 -21.27 -9.55 8.10
N TYR A 185 -22.49 -9.75 7.61
CA TYR A 185 -22.86 -9.54 6.20
C TYR A 185 -23.51 -8.19 5.94
N LEU A 186 -24.25 -7.66 6.90
CA LEU A 186 -25.14 -6.51 6.67
C LEU A 186 -24.63 -5.21 7.29
N ILE A 187 -23.80 -5.29 8.35
CA ILE A 187 -23.41 -4.11 9.09
C ILE A 187 -21.98 -3.71 8.71
N PRO A 188 -21.77 -2.51 8.16
CA PRO A 188 -20.43 -1.96 7.94
C PRO A 188 -19.82 -1.57 9.28
N GLY A 189 -19.00 -2.46 9.86
CA GLY A 189 -18.40 -2.27 11.18
C GLY A 189 -16.92 -1.96 11.14
N ASP A 190 -16.24 -2.19 9.99
CA ASP A 190 -14.83 -1.92 9.85
C ASP A 190 -14.63 -0.68 8.98
N GLN A 191 -13.84 0.26 9.49
CA GLN A 191 -13.48 1.49 8.78
C GLN A 191 -12.05 1.38 8.27
N TYR A 192 -11.79 2.01 7.13
CA TYR A 192 -10.46 2.17 6.59
C TYR A 192 -10.19 3.61 6.18
N ASP A 193 -8.95 4.04 6.40
CA ASP A 193 -8.41 5.33 5.95
C ASP A 193 -7.11 5.04 5.21
N ILE A 194 -7.06 5.38 3.91
CA ILE A 194 -5.95 5.05 3.02
C ILE A 194 -5.34 6.34 2.54
N HIS A 195 -4.09 6.56 2.92
CA HIS A 195 -3.27 7.67 2.46
C HIS A 195 -2.30 7.18 1.41
N THR A 196 -2.29 7.83 0.25
CA THR A 196 -1.40 7.51 -0.86
C THR A 196 -0.58 8.71 -1.24
N VAL A 197 0.72 8.52 -1.38
CA VAL A 197 1.66 9.47 -1.95
C VAL A 197 2.32 8.82 -3.15
N LEU A 198 2.27 9.48 -4.30
CA LEU A 198 3.10 9.19 -5.47
C LEU A 198 4.10 10.33 -5.64
N GLU A 199 5.32 10.04 -6.05
CA GLU A 199 6.30 11.06 -6.37
C GLU A 199 7.01 10.69 -7.66
N ALA A 200 7.10 11.65 -8.58
CA ALA A 200 7.96 11.58 -9.75
C ALA A 200 9.24 12.36 -9.46
N THR A 201 10.38 11.69 -9.53
CA THR A 201 11.70 12.28 -9.31
C THR A 201 12.53 12.11 -10.58
N VAL A 202 12.94 13.23 -11.19
CA VAL A 202 13.56 13.24 -12.51
C VAL A 202 15.05 13.53 -12.39
N PHE A 203 15.86 12.62 -12.95
CA PHE A 203 17.32 12.69 -12.91
C PHE A 203 17.93 12.75 -14.30
N ASP A 204 18.98 13.54 -14.44
CA ASP A 204 19.97 13.34 -15.48
C ASP A 204 20.84 12.14 -15.10
N VAL A 205 20.89 11.13 -15.98
CA VAL A 205 21.55 9.87 -15.69
C VAL A 205 23.08 10.02 -15.68
N GLN A 206 23.61 10.89 -16.54
CA GLN A 206 25.04 11.07 -16.72
C GLN A 206 25.67 11.79 -15.52
N THR A 207 25.09 12.90 -15.10
CA THR A 207 25.59 13.70 -13.98
C THR A 207 25.02 13.26 -12.62
N ARG A 208 24.04 12.35 -12.62
CA ARG A 208 23.29 11.90 -11.42
C ARG A 208 22.56 13.04 -10.70
N LYS A 209 22.36 14.17 -11.39
CA LYS A 209 21.75 15.37 -10.83
C LYS A 209 20.23 15.24 -10.83
N LEU A 210 19.61 15.56 -9.70
CA LEU A 210 18.16 15.74 -9.61
C LEU A 210 17.79 17.01 -10.40
N LEU A 211 16.94 16.88 -11.40
CA LEU A 211 16.44 18.00 -12.20
C LEU A 211 15.24 18.65 -11.52
N PHE A 212 14.22 17.87 -11.24
CA PHE A 212 13.03 18.30 -10.49
C PHE A 212 12.28 17.11 -9.91
N ARG A 213 11.33 17.38 -9.04
CA ARG A 213 10.42 16.40 -8.47
C ARG A 213 9.01 16.95 -8.36
N ALA A 214 8.02 16.08 -8.33
CA ALA A 214 6.63 16.46 -8.14
C ALA A 214 5.88 15.37 -7.38
N PRO A 215 5.11 15.71 -6.33
CA PRO A 215 4.26 14.77 -5.61
C PRO A 215 2.84 14.74 -6.17
N GLY A 216 2.15 13.64 -5.94
CA GLY A 216 0.70 13.51 -6.01
C GLY A 216 0.20 12.77 -4.80
N THR A 217 -0.84 13.26 -4.15
CA THR A 217 -1.35 12.70 -2.89
C THR A 217 -2.83 12.40 -2.97
N SER A 218 -3.29 11.48 -2.17
CA SER A 218 -4.72 11.24 -2.01
C SER A 218 -5.04 10.65 -0.64
N THR A 219 -6.29 10.83 -0.22
CA THR A 219 -6.86 10.16 0.93
C THR A 219 -8.21 9.55 0.53
N VAL A 220 -8.39 8.27 0.80
CA VAL A 220 -9.63 7.53 0.58
C VAL A 220 -10.10 6.94 1.89
N LYS A 221 -11.31 7.30 2.31
CA LYS A 221 -11.95 6.78 3.53
C LYS A 221 -13.18 5.99 3.17
N GLY A 222 -13.43 4.95 3.93
CA GLY A 222 -14.63 4.14 3.74
C GLY A 222 -14.88 3.18 4.88
N SER A 223 -15.96 2.43 4.73
CA SER A 223 -16.33 1.36 5.65
C SER A 223 -16.84 0.16 4.87
N ALA A 224 -16.68 -1.02 5.44
CA ALA A 224 -17.15 -2.25 4.83
C ALA A 224 -17.64 -3.23 5.89
N THR A 225 -18.43 -4.21 5.45
CA THR A 225 -18.76 -5.37 6.27
C THR A 225 -17.53 -6.25 6.47
N TRP A 226 -17.47 -7.02 7.52
CA TRP A 226 -16.33 -7.90 7.79
C TRP A 226 -15.96 -8.79 6.59
N ILE A 227 -16.97 -9.37 5.93
CA ILE A 227 -16.76 -10.25 4.76
C ILE A 227 -16.32 -9.46 3.52
N GLY A 228 -16.86 -8.25 3.30
CA GLY A 228 -16.53 -7.40 2.17
C GLY A 228 -15.29 -6.53 2.35
N PHE A 229 -14.68 -6.53 3.53
CA PHE A 229 -13.59 -5.60 3.87
C PHE A 229 -12.37 -5.74 2.96
N SER A 230 -11.96 -6.97 2.67
CA SER A 230 -10.79 -7.23 1.81
C SER A 230 -10.97 -6.64 0.41
N ASP A 231 -12.14 -6.82 -0.19
CA ASP A 231 -12.42 -6.34 -1.55
C ASP A 231 -12.60 -4.82 -1.58
N SER A 232 -13.36 -4.28 -0.64
CA SER A 232 -13.59 -2.83 -0.53
C SER A 232 -12.28 -2.07 -0.27
N SER A 233 -11.43 -2.56 0.63
CA SER A 233 -10.15 -1.93 0.91
C SER A 233 -9.16 -2.05 -0.26
N ARG A 234 -9.19 -3.14 -1.02
CA ARG A 234 -8.39 -3.29 -2.25
C ARG A 234 -8.82 -2.28 -3.31
N GLN A 235 -10.13 -2.14 -3.53
CA GLN A 235 -10.67 -1.15 -4.46
C GLN A 235 -10.32 0.28 -4.03
N ALA A 236 -10.44 0.59 -2.73
CA ALA A 236 -10.09 1.89 -2.19
C ALA A 236 -8.59 2.20 -2.31
N ARG A 237 -7.71 1.20 -2.19
CA ARG A 237 -6.26 1.37 -2.47
C ARG A 237 -6.01 1.72 -3.92
N ALA A 238 -6.64 1.01 -4.86
CA ALA A 238 -6.51 1.30 -6.29
C ALA A 238 -7.06 2.70 -6.63
N GLU A 239 -8.17 3.09 -6.02
CA GLU A 239 -8.74 4.44 -6.14
C GLU A 239 -7.78 5.50 -5.58
N GLY A 240 -7.13 5.24 -4.45
CA GLY A 240 -6.12 6.11 -3.86
C GLY A 240 -4.98 6.38 -4.82
N PHE A 241 -4.42 5.35 -5.46
CA PHE A 241 -3.40 5.52 -6.49
C PHE A 241 -3.91 6.31 -7.70
N ALA A 242 -5.11 6.02 -8.20
CA ALA A 242 -5.68 6.74 -9.33
C ALA A 242 -5.86 8.24 -9.04
N LYS A 243 -6.36 8.59 -7.86
CA LYS A 243 -6.49 9.99 -7.41
C LYS A 243 -5.14 10.67 -7.23
N ALA A 244 -4.16 9.98 -6.63
CA ALA A 244 -2.81 10.51 -6.49
C ALA A 244 -2.16 10.77 -7.86
N LEU A 245 -2.37 9.89 -8.85
CA LEU A 245 -1.90 10.07 -10.22
C LEU A 245 -2.56 11.28 -10.90
N GLN A 246 -3.88 11.47 -10.72
CA GLN A 246 -4.58 12.63 -11.26
C GLN A 246 -4.02 13.95 -10.73
N GLN A 247 -3.50 13.96 -9.51
CA GLN A 247 -2.81 15.11 -8.94
C GLN A 247 -1.34 15.20 -9.37
N LEU A 248 -0.66 14.07 -9.53
CA LEU A 248 0.74 13.99 -9.93
C LEU A 248 0.97 14.64 -11.30
N ILE A 249 0.13 14.32 -12.30
CA ILE A 249 0.33 14.80 -13.68
C ILE A 249 0.39 16.32 -13.79
N PRO A 250 -0.57 17.11 -13.26
CA PRO A 250 -0.47 18.56 -13.29
C PRO A 250 0.71 19.09 -12.44
N ASN A 251 1.06 18.45 -11.34
CA ASN A 251 2.20 18.86 -10.52
C ASN A 251 3.54 18.62 -11.24
N VAL A 252 3.69 17.53 -11.99
CA VAL A 252 4.85 17.30 -12.85
C VAL A 252 4.92 18.36 -13.95
N ASP A 253 3.78 18.73 -14.55
CA ASP A 253 3.73 19.81 -15.54
C ASP A 253 4.21 21.15 -14.95
N ALA A 254 3.70 21.52 -13.78
CA ALA A 254 4.12 22.73 -13.08
C ALA A 254 5.61 22.71 -12.70
N ALA A 255 6.11 21.58 -12.17
CA ALA A 255 7.53 21.43 -11.83
C ALA A 255 8.43 21.50 -13.07
N LEU A 256 7.99 20.92 -14.19
CA LEU A 256 8.70 21.00 -15.46
C LEU A 256 8.76 22.43 -15.99
N GLN A 257 7.68 23.21 -15.91
CA GLN A 257 7.69 24.63 -16.31
C GLN A 257 8.63 25.45 -15.41
N ALA A 258 8.62 25.21 -14.10
CA ALA A 258 9.56 25.86 -13.18
C ALA A 258 11.01 25.49 -13.49
N PHE A 259 11.29 24.21 -13.73
CA PHE A 259 12.62 23.73 -14.11
C PHE A 259 13.09 24.38 -15.44
N ARG A 260 12.24 24.48 -16.45
CA ARG A 260 12.59 25.12 -17.74
C ARG A 260 13.00 26.57 -17.55
N LYS A 261 12.30 27.29 -16.67
CA LYS A 261 12.66 28.68 -16.35
C LYS A 261 14.02 28.73 -15.62
N GLN A 262 14.21 27.90 -14.62
CA GLN A 262 15.46 27.80 -13.87
C GLN A 262 16.64 27.43 -14.78
N ALA A 263 16.47 26.47 -15.70
CA ALA A 263 17.50 25.98 -16.59
C ALA A 263 17.99 27.04 -17.61
N GLN A 264 17.24 28.12 -17.83
CA GLN A 264 17.67 29.26 -18.67
C GLN A 264 18.68 30.16 -17.96
N ASP A 265 18.57 30.22 -16.61
CA ASP A 265 19.36 31.14 -15.79
C ASP A 265 20.51 30.41 -15.05
N ASP A 266 20.49 29.05 -14.98
CA ASP A 266 21.47 28.23 -14.25
C ASP A 266 22.68 27.89 -15.15
N PRO A 267 23.88 28.45 -14.87
CA PRO A 267 25.07 28.14 -15.65
C PRO A 267 25.53 26.67 -15.55
N ALA A 268 25.03 25.92 -14.58
CA ALA A 268 25.29 24.49 -14.43
C ALA A 268 24.40 23.62 -15.33
N ILE A 269 23.49 24.21 -16.10
CA ILE A 269 22.62 23.52 -17.05
C ILE A 269 22.82 24.10 -18.45
N LYS A 270 23.25 23.25 -19.36
CA LYS A 270 23.45 23.63 -20.78
C LYS A 270 22.41 22.90 -21.63
N LEU A 271 21.63 23.68 -22.37
CA LEU A 271 20.66 23.14 -23.33
C LEU A 271 21.31 23.09 -24.71
N SER A 272 21.45 21.93 -25.30
CA SER A 272 21.96 21.72 -26.64
C SER A 272 20.80 21.46 -27.60
N LEU A 273 20.74 22.23 -28.68
CA LEU A 273 19.74 22.11 -29.74
C LEU A 273 20.43 21.64 -31.02
N PRO A 274 19.94 20.59 -31.71
CA PRO A 274 20.50 20.21 -32.99
C PRO A 274 20.29 21.31 -34.03
N ALA A 275 21.24 21.42 -34.96
CA ALA A 275 21.14 22.38 -36.07
C ALA A 275 19.83 22.11 -36.84
N GLY A 276 19.04 23.18 -37.05
CA GLY A 276 17.76 23.09 -37.76
C GLY A 276 16.60 22.50 -36.93
N TYR A 277 16.72 22.42 -35.63
CA TYR A 277 15.63 21.95 -34.75
C TYR A 277 14.39 22.83 -34.89
N ASP A 278 13.29 22.22 -35.40
CA ASP A 278 11.97 22.83 -35.48
C ASP A 278 11.03 22.15 -34.48
N PRO A 279 10.64 22.83 -33.37
CA PRO A 279 9.72 22.27 -32.40
C PRO A 279 8.36 21.89 -33.01
N ASN A 280 7.95 22.50 -34.11
CA ASN A 280 6.68 22.22 -34.76
C ASN A 280 6.73 20.97 -35.66
N ALA A 281 7.90 20.63 -36.19
CA ALA A 281 8.10 19.43 -36.99
C ALA A 281 7.78 18.16 -36.17
N LEU A 282 8.25 18.05 -34.95
CA LEU A 282 7.95 16.93 -34.06
C LEU A 282 6.45 16.83 -33.75
N ARG A 283 5.76 17.95 -33.57
CA ARG A 283 4.30 17.96 -33.36
C ARG A 283 3.54 17.47 -34.60
N ARG A 284 3.96 17.82 -35.80
CA ARG A 284 3.37 17.37 -37.06
C ARG A 284 3.51 15.85 -37.21
N LEU A 285 4.73 15.32 -37.07
CA LEU A 285 5.03 13.90 -37.19
C LEU A 285 4.20 13.04 -36.20
N ARG A 286 4.03 13.52 -34.97
CA ARG A 286 3.22 12.81 -33.97
C ARG A 286 1.72 12.77 -34.31
N ARG A 287 1.18 13.87 -34.85
CA ARG A 287 -0.23 13.90 -35.31
C ARG A 287 -0.44 12.95 -36.49
N GLU A 288 0.49 12.87 -37.41
CA GLU A 288 0.44 11.94 -38.53
C GLU A 288 0.52 10.48 -38.09
N ASN A 289 1.38 10.15 -37.12
CA ASN A 289 1.50 8.80 -36.55
C ASN A 289 0.29 8.40 -35.70
N ALA A 290 -0.36 9.34 -35.02
CA ALA A 290 -1.59 9.08 -34.25
C ALA A 290 -2.84 8.92 -35.11
N ALA A 291 -2.79 9.35 -36.38
CA ALA A 291 -3.89 9.24 -37.34
C ALA A 291 -3.82 7.96 -38.21
N ARG A 292 -2.75 7.18 -38.09
CA ARG A 292 -2.56 5.85 -38.70
C ARG A 292 -2.87 4.75 -37.70
#